data_e0eb8e84d04dd34523ab7deaca783056
#
_entry.id   e0eb8e84d04dd34523ab7deaca783056
#
_cell.length_a   1.000
_cell.length_b   1.000
_cell.length_c   1.000
_cell.angle_alpha   90.00
_cell.angle_beta   90.00
_cell.angle_gamma   90.00
#
_symmetry.space_group_name_H-M   'P 1'
#
loop_
_entity.id
_entity.type
_entity.pdbx_description
1 polymer ?
#
loop_
_entity_poly.entity_id
_entity_poly.type
_entity_poly.pdbx_seq_one_letter_code
_entity_poly.pdbx_strand_id
1 'polypeptide(L)'
;MYKRQDLTGYYQSEEEAYNDFNGRWRAGFAIQNLGPKFKYDDGGQENFQPTSLRLGGGFDFIFDQYNTLAVTAEVSKLLVPTPPITGTRIEYIDNNDNGVYDEGDDDLIDEDPNFIIEGQSTDVSFLSGVFQSFGDAPGGFSEELKEFTWALGAEYRYQDSFALRAGYFNESEDKGARKFFALGAGFKYTTIGVDLSYLFSASNVQSPLENTLRFSLTFNFGDGTYNEF
;
A
#
# COMPACT_ATOMS: atom_id res chain seq x y z
N MET A 1 -10.66 13.05 19.75
CA MET A 1 -9.22 12.83 19.52
C MET A 1 -9.07 11.45 18.88
N TYR A 2 -8.65 11.39 17.63
CA TYR A 2 -8.48 10.12 16.90
C TYR A 2 -7.18 9.44 17.36
N LYS A 3 -7.26 8.15 17.73
CA LYS A 3 -6.10 7.37 18.14
C LYS A 3 -5.75 6.41 16.99
N ARG A 4 -4.54 6.52 16.49
CA ARG A 4 -3.96 5.59 15.49
C ARG A 4 -2.69 5.00 16.06
N GLN A 5 -2.41 3.77 15.73
CA GLN A 5 -1.21 3.05 16.12
C GLN A 5 -0.56 2.44 14.89
N ASP A 6 0.75 2.41 14.89
CA ASP A 6 1.54 1.71 13.89
C ASP A 6 2.29 0.58 14.60
N LEU A 7 2.27 -0.60 14.00
CA LEU A 7 3.02 -1.77 14.42
C LEU A 7 4.00 -2.13 13.32
N THR A 8 5.28 -2.16 13.65
CA THR A 8 6.33 -2.45 12.68
C THR A 8 7.31 -3.49 13.21
N GLY A 9 7.85 -4.29 12.31
CA GLY A 9 8.94 -5.21 12.60
C GLY A 9 9.97 -5.20 11.49
N TYR A 10 11.23 -5.32 11.84
CA TYR A 10 12.34 -5.37 10.92
C TYR A 10 13.33 -6.46 11.34
N TYR A 11 13.80 -7.22 10.38
CA TYR A 11 14.83 -8.21 10.53
C TYR A 11 15.95 -7.98 9.51
N GLN A 12 17.17 -8.12 9.97
CA GLN A 12 18.35 -8.13 9.12
C GLN A 12 19.26 -9.28 9.57
N SER A 13 19.67 -10.13 8.62
CA SER A 13 20.63 -11.18 8.91
C SER A 13 22.03 -10.62 9.14
N GLU A 14 22.90 -11.43 9.72
CA GLU A 14 24.34 -11.20 9.63
C GLU A 14 24.80 -11.30 8.16
N GLU A 15 25.98 -10.83 7.90
CA GLU A 15 26.63 -10.95 6.61
C GLU A 15 27.13 -12.39 6.42
N GLU A 16 26.70 -13.03 5.34
CA GLU A 16 27.05 -14.40 4.99
C GLU A 16 27.96 -14.38 3.73
N ALA A 17 28.98 -15.21 3.75
CA ALA A 17 29.88 -15.34 2.60
C ALA A 17 29.29 -16.28 1.55
N TYR A 18 29.24 -15.80 0.31
CA TYR A 18 28.96 -16.55 -0.89
C TYR A 18 30.25 -16.65 -1.73
N ASN A 19 30.22 -17.39 -2.86
CA ASN A 19 31.44 -17.65 -3.62
C ASN A 19 32.18 -16.37 -4.07
N ASP A 20 31.44 -15.39 -4.62
CA ASP A 20 32.02 -14.19 -5.25
C ASP A 20 31.60 -12.89 -4.58
N PHE A 21 30.77 -12.95 -3.53
CA PHE A 21 30.27 -11.79 -2.78
C PHE A 21 29.83 -12.21 -1.39
N ASN A 22 29.65 -11.26 -0.50
CA ASN A 22 28.93 -11.47 0.75
C ASN A 22 27.48 -11.00 0.61
N GLY A 23 26.57 -11.60 1.34
CA GLY A 23 25.17 -11.30 1.23
C GLY A 23 24.50 -11.07 2.58
N ARG A 24 23.43 -10.28 2.58
CA ARG A 24 22.63 -10.00 3.76
C ARG A 24 21.16 -9.92 3.42
N TRP A 25 20.35 -10.69 4.12
CA TRP A 25 18.90 -10.66 4.00
C TRP A 25 18.29 -9.57 4.86
N ARG A 26 17.24 -8.95 4.35
CA ARG A 26 16.41 -8.02 5.08
C ARG A 26 14.95 -8.37 4.88
N ALA A 27 14.14 -8.27 5.94
CA ALA A 27 12.69 -8.44 5.86
C ALA A 27 12.02 -7.46 6.81
N GLY A 28 10.84 -7.02 6.48
CA GLY A 28 10.09 -6.11 7.33
C GLY A 28 8.60 -6.18 7.08
N PHE A 29 7.85 -5.78 8.10
CA PHE A 29 6.43 -5.56 7.97
C PHE A 29 6.02 -4.27 8.68
N ALA A 30 4.94 -3.68 8.22
CA ALA A 30 4.30 -2.55 8.89
C ALA A 30 2.77 -2.67 8.77
N ILE A 31 2.07 -2.52 9.90
CA ILE A 31 0.65 -2.24 9.93
C ILE A 31 0.52 -0.79 10.35
N GLN A 32 0.02 0.07 9.48
CA GLN A 32 -0.04 1.50 9.72
C GLN A 32 -1.48 1.96 9.89
N ASN A 33 -1.67 3.04 10.69
CA ASN A 33 -2.97 3.64 10.95
C ASN A 33 -4.00 2.68 11.57
N LEU A 34 -3.57 1.70 12.36
CA LEU A 34 -4.45 0.78 13.06
C LEU A 34 -5.25 1.55 14.12
N GLY A 35 -6.56 1.59 14.01
CA GLY A 35 -7.41 2.33 14.94
C GLY A 35 -8.90 2.17 14.66
N PRO A 36 -9.77 2.50 15.65
CA PRO A 36 -11.20 2.37 15.49
C PRO A 36 -11.76 3.28 14.39
N LYS A 37 -12.97 2.97 13.93
CA LYS A 37 -13.72 3.86 13.04
C LYS A 37 -13.84 5.26 13.65
N PHE A 38 -13.95 6.27 12.82
CA PHE A 38 -14.05 7.66 13.24
C PHE A 38 -15.15 8.42 12.49
N LYS A 39 -15.63 9.49 13.09
CA LYS A 39 -16.57 10.42 12.48
C LYS A 39 -15.88 11.76 12.27
N TYR A 40 -16.21 12.43 11.18
CA TYR A 40 -15.71 13.79 10.91
C TYR A 40 -16.48 14.84 11.72
N ASP A 41 -17.77 14.57 11.99
CA ASP A 41 -18.70 15.44 12.72
C ASP A 41 -19.61 14.62 13.66
N ASP A 42 -20.30 15.27 14.59
CA ASP A 42 -21.10 14.64 15.64
C ASP A 42 -22.37 13.93 15.11
N GLY A 43 -22.75 14.10 13.87
CA GLY A 43 -23.88 13.42 13.23
C GLY A 43 -23.47 12.59 12.03
N GLY A 44 -22.18 12.54 11.74
CA GLY A 44 -21.63 11.94 10.54
C GLY A 44 -21.54 10.42 10.55
N GLN A 45 -21.34 9.88 9.37
CA GLN A 45 -21.12 8.46 9.15
C GLN A 45 -19.77 8.02 9.74
N GLU A 46 -19.73 6.81 10.28
CA GLU A 46 -18.49 6.18 10.73
C GLU A 46 -17.65 5.69 9.55
N ASN A 47 -16.40 6.12 9.52
CA ASN A 47 -15.46 5.75 8.48
C ASN A 47 -14.33 4.90 9.05
N PHE A 48 -13.85 3.93 8.28
CA PHE A 48 -12.66 3.18 8.64
C PHE A 48 -11.41 4.08 8.59
N GLN A 49 -10.48 3.84 9.51
CA GLN A 49 -9.13 4.38 9.37
C GLN A 49 -8.47 3.74 8.12
N PRO A 50 -7.64 4.47 7.37
CA PRO A 50 -6.92 3.91 6.22
C PRO A 50 -5.79 3.00 6.70
N THR A 51 -6.16 1.92 7.39
CA THR A 51 -5.22 0.92 7.87
C THR A 51 -4.59 0.23 6.68
N SER A 52 -3.27 0.11 6.67
CA SER A 52 -2.54 -0.55 5.59
C SER A 52 -1.54 -1.57 6.13
N LEU A 53 -1.43 -2.69 5.44
CA LEU A 53 -0.39 -3.68 5.63
C LEU A 53 0.69 -3.49 4.57
N ARG A 54 1.95 -3.51 4.99
CA ARG A 54 3.12 -3.55 4.11
C ARG A 54 4.01 -4.70 4.51
N LEU A 55 4.45 -5.46 3.51
CA LEU A 55 5.39 -6.55 3.67
C LEU A 55 6.54 -6.32 2.69
N GLY A 56 7.75 -6.31 3.18
CA GLY A 56 8.92 -6.07 2.35
C GLY A 56 10.04 -7.06 2.62
N GLY A 57 10.81 -7.33 1.59
CA GLY A 57 12.03 -8.12 1.66
C GLY A 57 13.11 -7.54 0.79
N GLY A 58 14.36 -7.84 1.10
CA GLY A 58 15.49 -7.38 0.33
C GLY A 58 16.72 -8.21 0.55
N PHE A 59 17.67 -8.03 -0.35
CA PHE A 59 18.97 -8.67 -0.30
C PHE A 59 20.06 -7.66 -0.68
N ASP A 60 21.14 -7.64 0.10
CA ASP A 60 22.31 -6.84 -0.17
C ASP A 60 23.41 -7.76 -0.73
N PHE A 61 23.86 -7.47 -1.95
CA PHE A 61 25.04 -8.05 -2.57
C PHE A 61 26.25 -7.16 -2.22
N ILE A 62 27.12 -7.65 -1.37
CA ILE A 62 28.32 -6.94 -0.90
C ILE A 62 29.49 -7.52 -1.68
N PHE A 63 29.86 -6.86 -2.79
CA PHE A 63 30.90 -7.36 -3.69
C PHE A 63 32.30 -7.18 -3.10
N ASP A 64 32.52 -6.06 -2.43
CA ASP A 64 33.76 -5.74 -1.73
C ASP A 64 33.50 -4.63 -0.69
N GLN A 65 34.57 -4.13 -0.06
CA GLN A 65 34.48 -3.06 0.94
C GLN A 65 33.97 -1.70 0.40
N TYR A 66 33.86 -1.57 -0.92
CA TYR A 66 33.46 -0.32 -1.59
C TYR A 66 32.14 -0.44 -2.34
N ASN A 67 31.75 -1.63 -2.74
CA ASN A 67 30.68 -1.84 -3.70
C ASN A 67 29.56 -2.72 -3.09
N THR A 68 28.38 -2.16 -2.97
CA THR A 68 27.18 -2.88 -2.50
C THR A 68 26.02 -2.61 -3.43
N LEU A 69 25.31 -3.65 -3.84
CA LEU A 69 24.01 -3.56 -4.54
C LEU A 69 22.91 -4.10 -3.62
N ALA A 70 21.99 -3.25 -3.23
CA ALA A 70 20.80 -3.64 -2.48
C ALA A 70 19.61 -3.75 -3.43
N VAL A 71 18.86 -4.85 -3.37
CA VAL A 71 17.57 -5.01 -4.05
C VAL A 71 16.48 -5.21 -3.03
N THR A 72 15.30 -4.63 -3.29
CA THR A 72 14.16 -4.71 -2.38
C THR A 72 12.88 -4.92 -3.16
N ALA A 73 11.94 -5.64 -2.55
CA ALA A 73 10.56 -5.75 -3.03
C ALA A 73 9.61 -5.48 -1.86
N GLU A 74 8.52 -4.80 -2.15
CA GLU A 74 7.45 -4.51 -1.18
C GLU A 74 6.10 -4.84 -1.82
N VAL A 75 5.20 -5.39 -1.03
CA VAL A 75 3.79 -5.54 -1.35
C VAL A 75 3.00 -4.84 -0.27
N SER A 76 1.98 -4.07 -0.65
CA SER A 76 1.09 -3.43 0.31
C SER A 76 -0.38 -3.56 -0.07
N LYS A 77 -1.24 -3.57 0.96
CA LYS A 77 -2.70 -3.66 0.85
C LYS A 77 -3.36 -2.73 1.85
N LEU A 78 -4.43 -2.08 1.40
CA LEU A 78 -5.33 -1.33 2.29
C LEU A 78 -6.25 -2.33 3.01
N LEU A 79 -6.24 -2.30 4.34
CA LEU A 79 -7.05 -3.17 5.20
C LEU A 79 -8.36 -2.48 5.58
N VAL A 80 -9.12 -2.10 4.57
CA VAL A 80 -10.45 -1.47 4.70
C VAL A 80 -11.40 -2.26 3.83
N PRO A 81 -12.60 -2.60 4.32
CA PRO A 81 -13.57 -3.33 3.53
C PRO A 81 -13.90 -2.65 2.20
N THR A 82 -13.94 -3.43 1.15
CA THR A 82 -14.36 -2.96 -0.18
C THR A 82 -15.86 -2.77 -0.21
N PRO A 83 -16.39 -1.61 -0.69
CA PRO A 83 -17.82 -1.39 -0.80
C PRO A 83 -18.48 -2.46 -1.67
N PRO A 84 -19.62 -3.04 -1.23
CA PRO A 84 -20.36 -4.01 -2.03
C PRO A 84 -21.04 -3.34 -3.22
N ILE A 85 -21.38 -4.14 -4.23
CA ILE A 85 -22.31 -3.74 -5.28
C ILE A 85 -23.72 -3.92 -4.73
N THR A 86 -24.48 -2.84 -4.70
CA THR A 86 -25.86 -2.84 -4.22
C THR A 86 -26.85 -2.60 -5.36
N GLY A 87 -28.08 -3.02 -5.17
CA GLY A 87 -29.20 -2.75 -6.07
C GLY A 87 -30.51 -2.75 -5.31
N THR A 88 -31.62 -2.57 -6.01
CA THR A 88 -32.94 -2.62 -5.42
C THR A 88 -33.48 -4.04 -5.55
N ARG A 89 -33.89 -4.63 -4.43
CA ARG A 89 -34.68 -5.85 -4.40
C ARG A 89 -36.13 -5.49 -4.11
N ILE A 90 -37.04 -5.92 -4.97
CA ILE A 90 -38.48 -5.73 -4.82
C ILE A 90 -39.11 -7.09 -4.53
N GLU A 91 -39.84 -7.19 -3.43
CA GLU A 91 -40.74 -8.32 -3.14
C GLU A 91 -42.18 -7.90 -3.41
N TYR A 92 -42.88 -8.61 -4.27
CA TYR A 92 -44.23 -8.28 -4.71
C TYR A 92 -45.09 -9.54 -4.94
N ILE A 93 -46.40 -9.36 -4.97
CA ILE A 93 -47.33 -10.36 -5.45
C ILE A 93 -47.62 -10.04 -6.90
N ASP A 94 -47.25 -10.95 -7.79
CA ASP A 94 -47.50 -10.86 -9.22
C ASP A 94 -48.96 -11.24 -9.47
N ASN A 95 -49.81 -10.24 -9.62
CA ASN A 95 -51.26 -10.45 -9.79
C ASN A 95 -51.63 -10.78 -11.23
N ASN A 96 -50.75 -10.53 -12.18
CA ASN A 96 -50.98 -10.77 -13.61
C ASN A 96 -50.15 -11.91 -14.21
N ASP A 97 -49.32 -12.59 -13.39
CA ASP A 97 -48.45 -13.73 -13.74
C ASP A 97 -47.47 -13.43 -14.89
N ASN A 98 -46.99 -12.18 -15.01
CA ASN A 98 -46.05 -11.81 -16.07
C ASN A 98 -44.56 -11.91 -15.65
N GLY A 99 -44.27 -12.08 -14.36
CA GLY A 99 -42.94 -12.24 -13.79
C GLY A 99 -42.14 -10.93 -13.65
N VAL A 100 -42.82 -9.78 -13.78
CA VAL A 100 -42.21 -8.44 -13.66
C VAL A 100 -43.08 -7.60 -12.75
N TYR A 101 -42.47 -6.81 -11.87
CA TYR A 101 -43.23 -5.88 -11.03
C TYR A 101 -43.77 -4.72 -11.86
N ASP A 102 -45.11 -4.56 -11.84
CA ASP A 102 -45.80 -3.47 -12.51
C ASP A 102 -46.56 -2.63 -11.47
N GLU A 103 -46.13 -1.38 -11.30
CA GLU A 103 -46.79 -0.46 -10.36
C GLU A 103 -48.25 -0.21 -10.75
N GLY A 104 -49.15 -0.60 -9.86
CA GLY A 104 -50.59 -0.45 -10.05
C GLY A 104 -51.32 -1.74 -10.42
N ASP A 105 -50.64 -2.76 -10.95
CA ASP A 105 -51.21 -4.09 -11.22
C ASP A 105 -50.79 -5.11 -10.15
N ASP A 106 -49.59 -4.93 -9.55
CA ASP A 106 -49.03 -5.82 -8.54
C ASP A 106 -49.02 -5.20 -7.14
N ASP A 107 -49.10 -6.05 -6.13
CA ASP A 107 -49.01 -5.62 -4.74
C ASP A 107 -47.59 -5.65 -4.23
N LEU A 108 -47.01 -4.46 -3.98
CA LEU A 108 -45.68 -4.32 -3.36
C LEU A 108 -45.73 -4.82 -1.91
N ILE A 109 -44.83 -5.77 -1.57
CA ILE A 109 -44.68 -6.28 -0.21
C ILE A 109 -43.54 -5.53 0.49
N ASP A 110 -42.34 -5.47 -0.14
CA ASP A 110 -41.18 -4.83 0.41
C ASP A 110 -40.22 -4.33 -0.69
N GLU A 111 -39.50 -3.26 -0.41
CA GLU A 111 -38.49 -2.71 -1.28
C GLU A 111 -37.23 -2.44 -0.46
N ASP A 112 -36.12 -3.15 -0.79
CA ASP A 112 -34.79 -2.91 -0.22
C ASP A 112 -33.88 -2.27 -1.28
N PRO A 113 -33.70 -0.94 -1.25
CA PRO A 113 -32.87 -0.23 -2.22
C PRO A 113 -31.38 -0.44 -2.00
N ASN A 114 -30.97 -1.06 -0.88
CA ASN A 114 -29.57 -1.30 -0.52
C ASN A 114 -29.24 -2.79 -0.46
N PHE A 115 -30.03 -3.62 -1.17
CA PHE A 115 -29.77 -5.05 -1.23
C PHE A 115 -28.39 -5.33 -1.84
N ILE A 116 -27.55 -6.09 -1.11
CA ILE A 116 -26.21 -6.47 -1.58
C ILE A 116 -26.34 -7.54 -2.66
N ILE A 117 -25.92 -7.22 -3.88
CA ILE A 117 -25.87 -8.13 -5.03
C ILE A 117 -24.56 -8.92 -4.99
N GLU A 118 -23.43 -8.22 -4.80
CA GLU A 118 -22.09 -8.80 -4.78
C GLU A 118 -21.23 -8.12 -3.70
N GLY A 119 -20.29 -8.88 -3.13
CA GLY A 119 -19.43 -8.40 -2.05
C GLY A 119 -20.02 -8.66 -0.66
N GLN A 120 -19.55 -7.91 0.33
CA GLN A 120 -19.96 -8.07 1.73
C GLN A 120 -20.31 -6.71 2.35
N SER A 121 -21.18 -6.72 3.37
CA SER A 121 -21.55 -5.49 4.09
C SER A 121 -20.32 -4.85 4.73
N THR A 122 -20.18 -3.53 4.59
CA THR A 122 -19.18 -2.72 5.27
C THR A 122 -19.60 -2.24 6.66
N ASP A 123 -20.84 -2.57 7.08
CA ASP A 123 -21.32 -2.27 8.43
C ASP A 123 -20.83 -3.33 9.44
N VAL A 124 -19.55 -3.37 9.63
CA VAL A 124 -18.86 -4.32 10.52
C VAL A 124 -17.94 -3.57 11.48
N SER A 125 -17.55 -4.25 12.56
CA SER A 125 -16.59 -3.69 13.50
C SER A 125 -15.23 -3.44 12.82
N PHE A 126 -14.43 -2.55 13.40
CA PHE A 126 -13.09 -2.25 12.88
C PHE A 126 -12.23 -3.50 12.66
N LEU A 127 -12.12 -4.39 13.66
CA LEU A 127 -11.32 -5.61 13.53
C LEU A 127 -11.90 -6.57 12.49
N SER A 128 -13.22 -6.72 12.46
CA SER A 128 -13.87 -7.54 11.43
C SER A 128 -13.58 -7.00 10.03
N GLY A 129 -13.61 -5.68 9.85
CA GLY A 129 -13.30 -5.05 8.57
C GLY A 129 -11.86 -5.29 8.12
N VAL A 130 -10.88 -5.26 9.03
CA VAL A 130 -9.49 -5.58 8.73
C VAL A 130 -9.34 -7.00 8.18
N PHE A 131 -10.01 -7.99 8.78
CA PHE A 131 -9.94 -9.37 8.29
C PHE A 131 -10.78 -9.59 7.03
N GLN A 132 -11.95 -8.96 6.96
CA GLN A 132 -12.85 -9.04 5.82
C GLN A 132 -12.17 -8.54 4.53
N SER A 133 -11.36 -7.48 4.63
CA SER A 133 -10.67 -6.86 3.49
C SER A 133 -9.73 -7.79 2.70
N PHE A 134 -9.54 -9.03 3.13
CA PHE A 134 -8.78 -10.03 2.39
C PHE A 134 -9.63 -10.93 1.48
N GLY A 135 -10.95 -10.69 1.41
CA GLY A 135 -11.83 -11.54 0.61
C GLY A 135 -13.24 -10.98 0.46
N ASP A 136 -13.40 -9.66 0.37
CA ASP A 136 -14.69 -8.99 0.24
C ASP A 136 -14.88 -8.27 -1.09
N ALA A 137 -13.90 -8.32 -1.97
CA ALA A 137 -14.02 -7.72 -3.29
C ALA A 137 -15.18 -8.34 -4.09
N PRO A 138 -16.13 -7.53 -4.63
CA PRO A 138 -17.31 -8.02 -5.36
C PRO A 138 -16.97 -8.93 -6.55
N GLY A 139 -15.92 -8.62 -7.31
CA GLY A 139 -15.43 -9.45 -8.42
C GLY A 139 -14.62 -10.68 -7.98
N GLY A 140 -14.64 -11.02 -6.68
CA GLY A 140 -13.98 -12.18 -6.10
C GLY A 140 -12.47 -12.10 -6.11
N PHE A 141 -11.80 -13.27 -6.07
CA PHE A 141 -10.34 -13.36 -5.90
C PHE A 141 -9.53 -12.60 -6.97
N SER A 142 -10.02 -12.50 -8.19
CA SER A 142 -9.35 -11.75 -9.26
C SER A 142 -9.32 -10.24 -8.97
N GLU A 143 -10.39 -9.70 -8.42
CA GLU A 143 -10.44 -8.29 -8.01
C GLU A 143 -9.63 -8.07 -6.73
N GLU A 144 -9.69 -9.00 -5.79
CA GLU A 144 -8.92 -8.98 -4.55
C GLU A 144 -7.41 -8.82 -4.82
N LEU A 145 -6.87 -9.53 -5.82
CA LEU A 145 -5.47 -9.40 -6.22
C LEU A 145 -5.13 -8.01 -6.77
N LYS A 146 -6.09 -7.29 -7.34
CA LYS A 146 -5.88 -5.93 -7.85
C LYS A 146 -5.78 -4.87 -6.75
N GLU A 147 -6.17 -5.19 -5.51
CA GLU A 147 -6.04 -4.32 -4.35
C GLU A 147 -4.63 -4.29 -3.77
N PHE A 148 -3.80 -5.23 -4.19
CA PHE A 148 -2.39 -5.20 -3.83
C PHE A 148 -1.61 -4.25 -4.72
N THR A 149 -0.84 -3.38 -4.08
CA THR A 149 0.21 -2.62 -4.76
C THR A 149 1.56 -3.26 -4.50
N TRP A 150 2.49 -3.11 -5.44
CA TRP A 150 3.83 -3.63 -5.26
C TRP A 150 4.89 -2.66 -5.78
N ALA A 151 6.07 -2.77 -5.20
CA ALA A 151 7.22 -1.97 -5.58
C ALA A 151 8.49 -2.81 -5.63
N LEU A 152 9.36 -2.48 -6.56
CA LEU A 152 10.71 -3.01 -6.66
C LEU A 152 11.70 -1.86 -6.59
N GLY A 153 12.82 -2.06 -5.91
CA GLY A 153 13.86 -1.05 -5.78
C GLY A 153 15.25 -1.68 -5.85
N ALA A 154 16.18 -0.91 -6.38
CA ALA A 154 17.60 -1.23 -6.36
C ALA A 154 18.41 0.01 -5.98
N GLU A 155 19.41 -0.17 -5.14
CA GLU A 155 20.39 0.84 -4.76
C GLU A 155 21.80 0.28 -4.90
N TYR A 156 22.58 0.92 -5.74
CA TYR A 156 24.01 0.67 -5.80
C TYR A 156 24.74 1.74 -4.99
N ARG A 157 25.59 1.31 -4.03
CA ARG A 157 26.42 2.19 -3.22
C ARG A 157 27.90 1.97 -3.50
N TYR A 158 28.61 3.08 -3.62
CA TYR A 158 30.05 3.12 -3.77
C TYR A 158 30.70 3.92 -2.62
N GLN A 159 31.56 3.26 -1.86
CA GLN A 159 32.30 3.82 -0.72
C GLN A 159 31.43 4.51 0.34
N ASP A 160 30.18 4.06 0.52
CA ASP A 160 29.16 4.70 1.37
C ASP A 160 28.98 6.22 1.13
N SER A 161 29.65 6.74 0.11
CA SER A 161 29.65 8.16 -0.24
C SER A 161 28.78 8.47 -1.45
N PHE A 162 28.62 7.54 -2.37
CA PHE A 162 27.84 7.71 -3.58
C PHE A 162 26.79 6.61 -3.70
N ALA A 163 25.57 6.98 -4.07
CA ALA A 163 24.46 6.04 -4.28
C ALA A 163 23.73 6.34 -5.60
N LEU A 164 23.42 5.29 -6.36
CA LEU A 164 22.48 5.33 -7.48
C LEU A 164 21.28 4.47 -7.13
N ARG A 165 20.09 4.98 -7.42
CA ARG A 165 18.83 4.32 -7.06
C ARG A 165 17.93 4.23 -8.27
N ALA A 166 17.26 3.10 -8.42
CA ALA A 166 16.18 2.91 -9.37
C ALA A 166 15.03 2.18 -8.68
N GLY A 167 13.81 2.54 -9.01
CA GLY A 167 12.62 1.91 -8.45
C GLY A 167 11.46 1.91 -9.42
N TYR A 168 10.55 0.97 -9.21
CA TYR A 168 9.28 0.88 -9.92
C TYR A 168 8.17 0.61 -8.93
N PHE A 169 7.07 1.32 -9.09
CA PHE A 169 5.84 1.13 -8.31
C PHE A 169 4.68 0.82 -9.24
N ASN A 170 3.84 -0.13 -8.83
CA ASN A 170 2.65 -0.54 -9.57
C ASN A 170 1.42 -0.64 -8.68
N GLU A 171 0.34 -0.05 -9.17
CA GLU A 171 -1.01 -0.20 -8.68
C GLU A 171 -1.92 -0.57 -9.84
N SER A 172 -2.93 -1.42 -9.58
CA SER A 172 -3.89 -1.84 -10.60
C SER A 172 -4.62 -0.64 -11.23
N GLU A 173 -4.92 -0.72 -12.52
CA GLU A 173 -5.69 0.29 -13.24
C GLU A 173 -7.09 0.48 -12.66
N ASP A 174 -7.69 -0.60 -12.15
CA ASP A 174 -9.03 -0.59 -11.55
C ASP A 174 -9.07 -0.01 -10.13
N LYS A 175 -7.90 0.16 -9.46
CA LYS A 175 -7.82 0.56 -8.04
C LYS A 175 -7.04 1.87 -7.79
N GLY A 176 -6.66 2.60 -8.85
CA GLY A 176 -5.98 3.90 -8.72
C GLY A 176 -4.96 4.18 -9.83
N ALA A 177 -4.54 3.15 -10.57
CA ALA A 177 -3.72 3.26 -11.79
C ALA A 177 -2.36 3.96 -11.62
N ARG A 178 -1.81 4.04 -10.40
CA ARG A 178 -0.52 4.67 -10.16
C ARG A 178 0.61 3.74 -10.56
N LYS A 179 1.33 4.09 -11.61
CA LYS A 179 2.52 3.38 -12.08
C LYS A 179 3.61 4.39 -12.33
N PHE A 180 4.77 4.20 -11.75
CA PHE A 180 5.88 5.13 -11.97
C PHE A 180 7.23 4.46 -11.79
N PHE A 181 8.21 4.98 -12.54
CA PHE A 181 9.62 4.76 -12.30
C PHE A 181 10.21 5.89 -11.48
N ALA A 182 11.14 5.56 -10.61
CA ALA A 182 11.92 6.53 -9.86
C ALA A 182 13.40 6.29 -10.12
N LEU A 183 14.14 7.37 -10.40
CA LEU A 183 15.59 7.36 -10.45
C LEU A 183 16.13 8.33 -9.40
N GLY A 184 17.22 7.96 -8.75
CA GLY A 184 17.82 8.79 -7.71
C GLY A 184 19.33 8.67 -7.69
N ALA A 185 19.97 9.73 -7.19
CA ALA A 185 21.39 9.77 -6.89
C ALA A 185 21.59 10.42 -5.52
N GLY A 186 22.51 9.84 -4.74
CA GLY A 186 22.89 10.36 -3.44
C GLY A 186 24.40 10.57 -3.38
N PHE A 187 24.80 11.60 -2.66
CA PHE A 187 26.20 11.87 -2.34
C PHE A 187 26.33 12.27 -0.88
N LYS A 188 27.22 11.58 -0.17
CA LYS A 188 27.54 11.88 1.24
C LYS A 188 29.02 12.21 1.37
N TYR A 189 29.30 13.34 1.98
CA TYR A 189 30.66 13.74 2.32
C TYR A 189 30.71 14.25 3.76
N THR A 190 31.44 13.53 4.60
CA THR A 190 31.56 13.80 6.05
C THR A 190 30.18 14.02 6.71
N THR A 191 29.81 15.25 6.98
CA THR A 191 28.60 15.67 7.71
C THR A 191 27.40 15.93 6.79
N ILE A 192 27.65 16.12 5.48
CA ILE A 192 26.61 16.57 4.53
C ILE A 192 26.22 15.42 3.61
N GLY A 193 24.94 15.14 3.52
CA GLY A 193 24.33 14.27 2.53
C GLY A 193 23.41 15.04 1.60
N VAL A 194 23.49 14.78 0.30
CA VAL A 194 22.63 15.35 -0.73
C VAL A 194 21.99 14.20 -1.49
N ASP A 195 20.68 14.21 -1.60
CA ASP A 195 19.93 13.23 -2.38
C ASP A 195 19.04 13.94 -3.41
N LEU A 196 19.06 13.44 -4.62
CA LEU A 196 18.19 13.85 -5.71
C LEU A 196 17.37 12.65 -6.17
N SER A 197 16.10 12.84 -6.44
CA SER A 197 15.29 11.83 -7.09
C SER A 197 14.27 12.43 -8.03
N TYR A 198 13.98 11.73 -9.11
CA TYR A 198 13.01 12.12 -10.11
C TYR A 198 12.03 10.98 -10.38
N LEU A 199 10.75 11.32 -10.45
CA LEU A 199 9.65 10.41 -10.73
C LEU A 199 9.17 10.57 -12.17
N PHE A 200 9.11 9.44 -12.91
CA PHE A 200 8.53 9.36 -14.24
C PHE A 200 7.20 8.61 -14.16
N SER A 201 6.13 9.16 -14.71
CA SER A 201 4.89 8.40 -14.86
C SER A 201 5.08 7.26 -15.85
N ALA A 202 4.52 6.11 -15.51
CA ALA A 202 4.42 4.94 -16.37
C ALA A 202 2.94 4.58 -16.64
N SER A 203 2.01 5.44 -16.24
CA SER A 203 0.57 5.29 -16.40
C SER A 203 0.02 6.30 -17.41
N ASN A 204 -1.08 5.94 -18.07
CA ASN A 204 -1.87 6.88 -18.89
C ASN A 204 -2.73 7.82 -18.02
N VAL A 205 -2.87 7.53 -16.73
CA VAL A 205 -3.60 8.36 -15.76
C VAL A 205 -2.62 9.36 -15.14
N GLN A 206 -2.92 10.65 -15.25
CA GLN A 206 -2.08 11.70 -14.64
C GLN A 206 -2.06 11.56 -13.13
N SER A 207 -0.87 11.44 -12.56
CA SER A 207 -0.66 11.42 -11.11
C SER A 207 -0.16 12.79 -10.65
N PRO A 208 -0.64 13.32 -9.51
CA PRO A 208 -0.09 14.56 -8.91
C PRO A 208 1.40 14.48 -8.58
N LEU A 209 1.95 13.27 -8.50
CA LEU A 209 3.37 13.01 -8.22
C LEU A 209 4.23 12.91 -9.49
N GLU A 210 3.59 12.96 -10.66
CA GLU A 210 4.27 12.84 -11.95
C GLU A 210 5.24 14.00 -12.17
N ASN A 211 6.40 13.67 -12.78
CA ASN A 211 7.45 14.65 -13.10
C ASN A 211 7.97 15.45 -11.89
N THR A 212 7.94 14.84 -10.71
CA THR A 212 8.40 15.49 -9.49
C THR A 212 9.89 15.29 -9.29
N LEU A 213 10.63 16.39 -9.20
CA LEU A 213 12.01 16.41 -8.72
C LEU A 213 12.02 16.62 -7.20
N ARG A 214 12.67 15.73 -6.49
CA ARG A 214 12.87 15.85 -5.03
C ARG A 214 14.33 16.09 -4.74
N PHE A 215 14.59 17.03 -3.87
CA PHE A 215 15.90 17.34 -3.34
C PHE A 215 15.88 17.21 -1.82
N SER A 216 16.86 16.54 -1.26
CA SER A 216 17.03 16.40 0.18
C SER A 216 18.47 16.77 0.58
N LEU A 217 18.58 17.51 1.66
CA LEU A 217 19.87 17.87 2.27
C LEU A 217 19.85 17.38 3.72
N THR A 218 20.80 16.54 4.05
CA THR A 218 20.93 15.95 5.38
C THR A 218 22.22 16.41 6.04
N PHE A 219 22.14 16.83 7.30
CA PHE A 219 23.29 17.17 8.12
C PHE A 219 23.40 16.16 9.27
N ASN A 220 24.53 15.45 9.35
CA ASN A 220 24.82 14.48 10.42
C ASN A 220 25.78 15.13 11.41
N PHE A 221 25.23 15.64 12.51
CA PHE A 221 26.00 16.20 13.61
C PHE A 221 26.18 15.11 14.68
N GLY A 222 27.38 14.60 14.87
CA GLY A 222 27.68 13.67 15.93
C GLY A 222 28.05 12.25 15.52
N ASP A 223 28.38 12.00 14.26
CA ASP A 223 29.17 10.82 13.86
C ASP A 223 30.60 10.97 14.46
N GLY A 224 30.65 11.14 15.79
CA GLY A 224 31.89 11.04 16.52
C GLY A 224 32.39 9.62 16.34
N THR A 225 33.55 9.49 15.71
CA THR A 225 34.36 8.29 15.84
C THR A 225 34.57 8.06 17.34
N TYR A 226 33.82 7.11 17.91
CA TYR A 226 34.21 6.53 19.20
C TYR A 226 35.53 5.80 18.91
N ASN A 227 36.63 6.46 19.21
CA ASN A 227 37.89 5.77 19.41
C ASN A 227 37.78 5.11 20.81
N GLU A 228 37.47 3.82 20.83
CA GLU A 228 37.73 3.02 22.02
C GLU A 228 39.23 3.02 22.22
N PHE A 229 39.66 3.59 23.35
CA PHE A 229 41.02 3.50 23.86
C PHE A 229 41.25 2.14 24.52
#